data_c1577c61c106d2e1c4dd0749ded628f3
#
_entry.id   c1577c61c106d2e1c4dd0749ded628f3
#
_cell.length_a   1.000
_cell.length_b   1.000
_cell.length_c   1.000
_cell.angle_alpha   90.00
_cell.angle_beta   90.00
_cell.angle_gamma   90.00
#
_symmetry.space_group_name_H-M   'P 1'
#
loop_
_entity.id
_entity.type
_entity.pdbx_description
1 polymer ?
#
loop_
_entity_poly.entity_id
_entity_poly.type
_entity_poly.pdbx_seq_one_letter_code
_entity_poly.pdbx_strand_id
1 'polypeptide(L)'
;MTKQKKYILYKFLKFVEKELGITQAYSIKTSNNHAEFTTTAYYDPEKQLVSVYVKGRAIVDIMRSFAHELVHHQQRQNGEVKTGEYIQDIGGKIEDDANAIAGQLIKKFTYANKKLKIFNESIKKN
;
A
#
# COMPACT_ATOMS: atom_id res chain seq x y z
N MET A 1 0.51 6.91 14.34
CA MET A 1 1.13 7.81 13.33
C MET A 1 0.87 9.27 13.67
N THR A 2 1.81 10.13 13.33
CA THR A 2 1.63 11.58 13.51
C THR A 2 0.55 12.11 12.57
N LYS A 3 0.06 13.31 12.86
CA LYS A 3 -0.90 13.98 11.97
C LYS A 3 -0.34 14.17 10.57
N GLN A 4 0.94 14.53 10.47
CA GLN A 4 1.58 14.75 9.18
C GLN A 4 1.66 13.46 8.37
N LYS A 5 2.05 12.36 9.00
CA LYS A 5 2.10 11.06 8.33
C LYS A 5 0.71 10.64 7.83
N LYS A 6 -0.31 10.82 8.66
CA LYS A 6 -1.69 10.53 8.26
C LYS A 6 -2.13 11.37 7.07
N TYR A 7 -1.76 12.65 7.06
CA TYR A 7 -2.10 13.55 5.96
C TYR A 7 -1.43 13.09 4.66
N ILE A 8 -0.13 12.78 4.72
CA ILE A 8 0.62 12.29 3.56
C ILE A 8 0.00 11.01 3.05
N LEU A 9 -0.29 10.07 3.95
CA LEU A 9 -0.89 8.79 3.58
C LEU A 9 -2.24 8.99 2.92
N TYR A 10 -3.09 9.85 3.48
CA TYR A 10 -4.40 10.13 2.89
C TYR A 10 -4.27 10.62 1.46
N LYS A 11 -3.39 11.61 1.23
CA LYS A 11 -3.16 12.14 -0.11
C LYS A 11 -2.65 11.06 -1.06
N PHE A 12 -1.72 10.24 -0.56
CA PHE A 12 -1.16 9.16 -1.36
C PHE A 12 -2.23 8.14 -1.75
N LEU A 13 -3.07 7.74 -0.82
CA LEU A 13 -4.13 6.77 -1.10
C LEU A 13 -5.09 7.29 -2.16
N LYS A 14 -5.45 8.57 -2.10
CA LYS A 14 -6.31 9.18 -3.12
C LYS A 14 -5.63 9.18 -4.49
N PHE A 15 -4.34 9.48 -4.51
CA PHE A 15 -3.54 9.42 -5.73
C PHE A 15 -3.52 8.01 -6.32
N VAL A 16 -3.27 7.00 -5.49
CA VAL A 16 -3.21 5.60 -5.91
C VAL A 16 -4.55 5.13 -6.46
N GLU A 17 -5.65 5.45 -5.77
CA GLU A 17 -7.00 5.09 -6.24
C GLU A 17 -7.24 5.59 -7.65
N LYS A 18 -6.86 6.83 -7.90
CA LYS A 18 -7.04 7.45 -9.21
C LYS A 18 -6.13 6.82 -10.26
N GLU A 19 -4.85 6.64 -9.93
CA GLU A 19 -3.88 6.10 -10.87
C GLU A 19 -4.19 4.66 -11.25
N LEU A 20 -4.70 3.87 -10.31
CA LEU A 20 -5.05 2.48 -10.55
C LEU A 20 -6.46 2.27 -11.08
N GLY A 21 -7.27 3.32 -11.13
CA GLY A 21 -8.66 3.19 -11.55
C GLY A 21 -9.50 2.33 -10.62
N ILE A 22 -9.27 2.46 -9.31
CA ILE A 22 -10.01 1.68 -8.33
C ILE A 22 -11.43 2.21 -8.21
N THR A 23 -12.41 1.34 -8.48
CA THR A 23 -13.83 1.67 -8.38
C THR A 23 -14.54 0.84 -7.32
N GLN A 24 -14.01 -0.32 -6.97
CA GLN A 24 -14.60 -1.16 -5.94
C GLN A 24 -14.14 -0.70 -4.55
N ALA A 25 -15.07 -0.71 -3.61
CA ALA A 25 -14.78 -0.33 -2.24
C ALA A 25 -13.77 -1.28 -1.60
N TYR A 26 -12.98 -0.76 -0.69
CA TYR A 26 -12.05 -1.54 0.11
C TYR A 26 -11.95 -0.93 1.50
N SER A 27 -11.49 -1.74 2.45
CA SER A 27 -11.28 -1.29 3.83
C SER A 27 -9.79 -1.28 4.14
N ILE A 28 -9.40 -0.43 5.08
CA ILE A 28 -8.01 -0.30 5.52
C ILE A 28 -7.96 -0.62 7.01
N LYS A 29 -6.96 -1.39 7.39
CA LYS A 29 -6.63 -1.65 8.78
C LYS A 29 -5.14 -1.36 8.99
N THR A 30 -4.81 -0.49 9.95
CA THR A 30 -3.43 -0.31 10.38
C THR A 30 -3.25 -1.00 11.73
N SER A 31 -2.08 -1.55 11.98
CA SER A 31 -1.81 -2.26 13.21
C SER A 31 -0.44 -1.92 13.76
N ASN A 32 -0.33 -1.90 15.08
CA ASN A 32 0.94 -1.77 15.80
C ASN A 32 1.46 -3.12 16.28
N ASN A 33 0.73 -4.19 16.02
CA ASN A 33 1.08 -5.53 16.49
C ASN A 33 1.66 -6.36 15.34
N HIS A 34 2.99 -6.51 15.32
CA HIS A 34 3.68 -7.27 14.27
C HIS A 34 3.27 -8.74 14.24
N ALA A 35 2.85 -9.29 15.36
CA ALA A 35 2.45 -10.70 15.45
C ALA A 35 1.24 -11.04 14.59
N GLU A 36 0.46 -10.04 14.15
CA GLU A 36 -0.67 -10.24 13.25
C GLU A 36 -0.25 -10.47 11.79
N PHE A 37 1.04 -10.33 11.49
CA PHE A 37 1.53 -10.34 10.12
C PHE A 37 2.65 -11.37 9.93
N THR A 38 2.63 -12.07 8.79
CA THR A 38 3.77 -12.87 8.37
C THR A 38 4.82 -11.98 7.71
N THR A 39 4.38 -10.86 7.13
CA THR A 39 5.23 -9.82 6.56
C THR A 39 4.80 -8.49 7.19
N THR A 40 4.91 -7.38 6.48
CA THR A 40 4.49 -6.07 6.99
C THR A 40 3.11 -5.63 6.51
N ALA A 41 2.51 -6.38 5.60
CA ALA A 41 1.20 -6.03 5.04
C ALA A 41 0.58 -7.24 4.36
N TYR A 42 -0.73 -7.20 4.17
CA TYR A 42 -1.42 -8.21 3.37
C TYR A 42 -2.72 -7.63 2.79
N TYR A 43 -3.21 -8.28 1.73
CA TYR A 43 -4.52 -8.01 1.16
C TYR A 43 -5.39 -9.26 1.27
N ASP A 44 -6.60 -9.08 1.78
CA ASP A 44 -7.61 -10.15 1.84
C ASP A 44 -8.62 -9.91 0.72
N PRO A 45 -8.58 -10.71 -0.36
CA PRO A 45 -9.47 -10.49 -1.51
C PRO A 45 -10.93 -10.78 -1.19
N GLU A 46 -11.20 -11.62 -0.21
CA GLU A 46 -12.56 -11.95 0.17
C GLU A 46 -13.22 -10.80 0.91
N LYS A 47 -12.49 -10.18 1.84
CA LYS A 47 -12.98 -9.04 2.63
C LYS A 47 -12.70 -7.72 1.98
N GLN A 48 -11.93 -7.70 0.89
CA GLN A 48 -11.43 -6.47 0.25
C GLN A 48 -10.76 -5.57 1.28
N LEU A 49 -9.87 -6.17 2.06
CA LEU A 49 -9.23 -5.53 3.21
C LEU A 49 -7.73 -5.44 3.00
N VAL A 50 -7.21 -4.20 3.12
CA VAL A 50 -5.77 -3.92 3.11
C VAL A 50 -5.33 -3.72 4.56
N SER A 51 -4.39 -4.53 5.02
CA SER A 51 -3.86 -4.43 6.39
C SER A 51 -2.37 -4.13 6.33
N VAL A 52 -1.93 -3.13 7.11
CA VAL A 52 -0.54 -2.68 7.11
C VAL A 52 -0.04 -2.45 8.53
N TYR A 53 1.12 -3.04 8.83
CA TYR A 53 1.83 -2.78 10.07
C TYR A 53 2.54 -1.43 9.97
N VAL A 54 2.39 -0.57 10.98
CA VAL A 54 2.87 0.82 10.87
C VAL A 54 3.86 1.24 11.97
N LYS A 55 3.95 0.49 13.07
CA LYS A 55 4.78 0.91 14.21
C LYS A 55 6.26 0.94 13.83
N GLY A 56 6.90 2.08 14.10
CA GLY A 56 8.33 2.23 13.89
C GLY A 56 8.78 2.27 12.43
N ARG A 57 7.86 2.47 11.50
CA ARG A 57 8.19 2.48 10.09
C ARG A 57 8.20 3.89 9.52
N ALA A 58 9.11 4.15 8.58
CA ALA A 58 9.12 5.40 7.83
C ALA A 58 7.88 5.50 6.95
N ILE A 59 7.42 6.73 6.70
CA ILE A 59 6.21 6.94 5.90
C ILE A 59 6.33 6.33 4.50
N VAL A 60 7.51 6.42 3.88
CA VAL A 60 7.70 5.88 2.53
C VAL A 60 7.52 4.36 2.51
N ASP A 61 7.92 3.67 3.57
CA ASP A 61 7.76 2.22 3.66
C ASP A 61 6.30 1.83 3.89
N ILE A 62 5.60 2.61 4.69
CA ILE A 62 4.15 2.43 4.89
C ILE A 62 3.41 2.65 3.58
N MET A 63 3.76 3.71 2.84
CA MET A 63 3.17 4.02 1.54
C MET A 63 3.40 2.88 0.56
N ARG A 64 4.62 2.35 0.51
CA ARG A 64 4.94 1.23 -0.39
C ARG A 64 4.10 0.00 -0.07
N SER A 65 3.94 -0.30 1.21
CA SER A 65 3.09 -1.42 1.64
C SER A 65 1.65 -1.23 1.21
N PHE A 66 1.09 -0.03 1.42
CA PHE A 66 -0.27 0.26 0.98
C PHE A 66 -0.41 0.15 -0.53
N ALA A 67 0.53 0.72 -1.28
CA ALA A 67 0.47 0.69 -2.74
C ALA A 67 0.50 -0.75 -3.26
N HIS A 68 1.38 -1.57 -2.70
CA HIS A 68 1.50 -2.99 -3.09
C HIS A 68 0.16 -3.71 -2.89
N GLU A 69 -0.44 -3.55 -1.72
CA GLU A 69 -1.71 -4.24 -1.43
C GLU A 69 -2.88 -3.67 -2.24
N LEU A 70 -2.86 -2.37 -2.53
CA LEU A 70 -3.89 -1.77 -3.39
C LEU A 70 -3.79 -2.24 -4.84
N VAL A 71 -2.58 -2.55 -5.31
CA VAL A 71 -2.44 -3.17 -6.63
C VAL A 71 -3.14 -4.54 -6.63
N HIS A 72 -3.03 -5.31 -5.54
CA HIS A 72 -3.76 -6.57 -5.44
C HIS A 72 -5.27 -6.35 -5.48
N HIS A 73 -5.76 -5.27 -4.85
CA HIS A 73 -7.19 -4.94 -4.93
C HIS A 73 -7.59 -4.60 -6.37
N GLN A 74 -6.76 -3.86 -7.10
CA GLN A 74 -6.98 -3.59 -8.52
C GLN A 74 -7.00 -4.90 -9.33
N GLN A 75 -6.05 -5.79 -9.07
CA GLN A 75 -5.97 -7.08 -9.76
C GLN A 75 -7.24 -7.90 -9.51
N ARG A 76 -7.77 -7.88 -8.28
CA ARG A 76 -9.04 -8.52 -7.96
C ARG A 76 -10.19 -7.86 -8.72
N GLN A 77 -10.24 -6.54 -8.74
CA GLN A 77 -11.26 -5.78 -9.47
C GLN A 77 -11.26 -6.15 -10.95
N ASN A 78 -10.07 -6.36 -11.51
CA ASN A 78 -9.89 -6.68 -12.94
C ASN A 78 -10.02 -8.17 -13.25
N GLY A 79 -10.32 -9.00 -12.24
CA GLY A 79 -10.51 -10.43 -12.44
C GLY A 79 -9.23 -11.25 -12.49
N GLU A 80 -8.09 -10.67 -12.19
CA GLU A 80 -6.79 -11.38 -12.18
C GLU A 80 -6.59 -12.22 -10.93
N VAL A 81 -7.27 -11.86 -9.83
CA VAL A 81 -7.25 -12.58 -8.56
C VAL A 81 -8.69 -12.87 -8.16
N LYS A 82 -9.00 -14.13 -7.91
CA LYS A 82 -10.36 -14.53 -7.54
C LYS A 82 -10.52 -14.54 -6.02
N THR A 83 -11.76 -14.33 -5.57
CA THR A 83 -12.11 -14.46 -4.16
C THR A 83 -11.78 -15.85 -3.66
N GLY A 84 -11.15 -15.93 -2.49
CA GLY A 84 -10.74 -17.20 -1.90
C GLY A 84 -9.34 -17.64 -2.21
N GLU A 85 -8.66 -16.98 -3.16
CA GLU A 85 -7.27 -17.27 -3.45
C GLU A 85 -6.36 -16.50 -2.50
N TYR A 86 -5.29 -17.15 -2.04
CA TYR A 86 -4.24 -16.46 -1.28
C TYR A 86 -3.23 -15.90 -2.27
N ILE A 87 -3.06 -14.58 -2.27
CA ILE A 87 -2.17 -13.91 -3.22
C ILE A 87 -0.74 -14.41 -3.10
N GLN A 88 -0.28 -14.69 -1.89
CA GLN A 88 1.05 -15.21 -1.64
C GLN A 88 1.29 -16.57 -2.30
N ASP A 89 0.24 -17.34 -2.49
CA ASP A 89 0.34 -18.65 -3.16
C ASP A 89 0.34 -18.51 -4.66
N ILE A 90 -0.18 -17.39 -5.19
CA ILE A 90 -0.19 -17.13 -6.62
C ILE A 90 1.22 -16.80 -7.10
N GLY A 91 1.94 -15.91 -6.39
CA GLY A 91 3.31 -15.50 -6.71
C GLY A 91 3.47 -14.98 -8.13
N GLY A 92 4.68 -15.12 -8.66
CA GLY A 92 4.98 -14.84 -10.06
C GLY A 92 4.58 -13.46 -10.52
N LYS A 93 3.91 -13.38 -11.67
CA LYS A 93 3.57 -12.11 -12.31
C LYS A 93 2.69 -11.22 -11.44
N ILE A 94 1.77 -11.77 -10.68
CA ILE A 94 0.88 -11.01 -9.79
C ILE A 94 1.70 -10.22 -8.77
N GLU A 95 2.64 -10.88 -8.11
CA GLU A 95 3.51 -10.23 -7.12
C GLU A 95 4.51 -9.29 -7.78
N ASP A 96 5.10 -9.69 -8.91
CA ASP A 96 6.05 -8.85 -9.62
C ASP A 96 5.42 -7.54 -10.09
N ASP A 97 4.21 -7.60 -10.63
CA ASP A 97 3.47 -6.42 -11.05
C ASP A 97 3.17 -5.52 -9.86
N ALA A 98 2.75 -6.10 -8.74
CA ALA A 98 2.44 -5.32 -7.54
C ALA A 98 3.68 -4.57 -7.04
N ASN A 99 4.83 -5.23 -7.01
CA ASN A 99 6.09 -4.60 -6.59
C ASN A 99 6.50 -3.48 -7.54
N ALA A 100 6.45 -3.74 -8.84
CA ALA A 100 6.86 -2.77 -9.85
C ALA A 100 5.96 -1.54 -9.85
N ILE A 101 4.65 -1.74 -9.82
CA ILE A 101 3.68 -0.66 -9.86
C ILE A 101 3.75 0.16 -8.57
N ALA A 102 3.88 -0.48 -7.42
CA ALA A 102 4.02 0.23 -6.15
C ALA A 102 5.22 1.16 -6.17
N GLY A 103 6.36 0.70 -6.67
CA GLY A 103 7.56 1.53 -6.81
C GLY A 103 7.34 2.73 -7.72
N GLN A 104 6.67 2.52 -8.85
CA GLN A 104 6.35 3.59 -9.79
C GLN A 104 5.42 4.63 -9.18
N LEU A 105 4.41 4.18 -8.43
CA LEU A 105 3.47 5.08 -7.76
C LEU A 105 4.15 5.95 -6.73
N ILE A 106 5.04 5.38 -5.92
CA ILE A 106 5.83 6.13 -4.94
C ILE A 106 6.64 7.21 -5.64
N LYS A 107 7.36 6.83 -6.69
CA LYS A 107 8.22 7.76 -7.43
C LYS A 107 7.40 8.90 -8.01
N LYS A 108 6.29 8.59 -8.66
CA LYS A 108 5.42 9.59 -9.29
C LYS A 108 4.82 10.54 -8.27
N PHE A 109 4.33 10.00 -7.15
CA PHE A 109 3.72 10.80 -6.10
C PHE A 109 4.75 11.73 -5.43
N THR A 110 5.92 11.21 -5.08
CA THR A 110 6.95 12.02 -4.41
C THR A 110 7.47 13.12 -5.33
N TYR A 111 7.62 12.82 -6.61
CA TYR A 111 8.02 13.85 -7.58
C TYR A 111 6.99 14.98 -7.67
N ALA A 112 5.71 14.64 -7.70
CA ALA A 112 4.62 15.62 -7.77
C ALA A 112 4.39 16.37 -6.47
N ASN A 113 4.90 15.87 -5.35
CA ASN A 113 4.63 16.40 -4.01
C ASN A 113 5.93 16.65 -3.23
N LYS A 114 6.92 17.28 -3.87
CA LYS A 114 8.24 17.52 -3.26
C LYS A 114 8.17 18.28 -1.95
N LYS A 115 7.18 19.16 -1.80
CA LYS A 115 7.01 19.95 -0.57
C LYS A 115 6.72 19.10 0.66
N LEU A 116 6.23 17.90 0.47
CA LEU A 116 5.95 17.01 1.59
C LEU A 116 7.21 16.39 2.20
N LYS A 117 8.32 16.43 1.47
CA LYS A 117 9.64 15.94 1.93
C LYS A 117 9.59 14.51 2.44
N ILE A 118 8.93 13.66 1.70
CA ILE A 118 8.62 12.28 2.14
C ILE A 118 9.88 11.48 2.45
N PHE A 119 10.89 11.55 1.59
CA PHE A 119 12.14 10.81 1.81
C PHE A 119 13.00 11.39 2.93
N ASN A 120 12.84 12.68 3.23
CA ASN A 120 13.59 13.30 4.32
C ASN A 120 13.20 12.74 5.68
N GLU A 121 11.97 12.30 5.83
CA GLU A 121 11.50 11.69 7.07
C GLU A 121 12.30 10.42 7.39
N SER A 122 12.59 9.61 6.37
CA SER A 122 13.40 8.40 6.55
C SER A 122 14.83 8.71 6.97
N ILE A 123 15.39 9.84 6.50
CA ILE A 123 16.75 10.27 6.81
C ILE A 123 16.81 10.87 8.22
N LYS A 124 15.80 11.64 8.58
CA LYS A 124 15.75 12.37 9.86
C LYS A 124 15.20 11.56 11.01
N LYS A 125 15.12 10.29 10.85
CA LYS A 125 14.57 9.40 11.85
C LYS A 125 15.50 9.33 13.06
N ASN A 126 15.13 10.00 14.09
CA ASN A 126 15.87 9.98 15.36
C ASN A 126 14.88 9.93 16.51
#